data_e62038de2f4d6cee07e144ae2b7d285a
#
_entry.id   e62038de2f4d6cee07e144ae2b7d285a
#
_cell.length_a   1.000
_cell.length_b   1.000
_cell.length_c   1.000
_cell.angle_alpha   90.00
_cell.angle_beta   90.00
_cell.angle_gamma   90.00
#
_symmetry.space_group_name_H-M   'P 1'
#
loop_
_entity.id
_entity.type
_entity.pdbx_description
1 polymer ?
#
loop_
_entity_poly.entity_id
_entity_poly.type
_entity_poly.pdbx_seq_one_letter_code
_entity_poly.pdbx_strand_id
1 'polypeptide(L)'
;MGALLAISTASALAGDAAARRIIGFSPDGSYFAFEQYGELDAGASASGYSQIDIIDTRTDEFVGGKPILVVDESEESTLSLEQARAQAAARANPILARYAIASRGKQTASDKFTFPGEMVAYADISRLEQVSQKWLSPLYGETGISTIQLDQILATSTADCSASFDEAQSGDQALQGDEAPQGDKTGKALGFRLSLQGQDGKPFKTLHEDKAVPGSRNCPTSYSLSESYEYTPSGKPAVIVVLVQRFSQGFEGRDRRFIAVTGQAR
;
A
#
# COMPACT_ATOMS: atom_id res chain seq x y z
N MET A 1 50.11 5.31 -14.48
CA MET A 1 49.12 4.94 -13.46
C MET A 1 47.78 5.51 -13.89
N GLY A 2 46.94 4.68 -14.47
CA GLY A 2 45.57 5.07 -14.89
C GLY A 2 44.58 4.72 -13.80
N ALA A 3 43.88 5.71 -13.29
CA ALA A 3 42.77 5.51 -12.34
C ALA A 3 41.53 5.06 -13.11
N LEU A 4 41.09 3.82 -12.89
CA LEU A 4 39.78 3.38 -13.33
C LEU A 4 38.71 4.04 -12.43
N LEU A 5 37.92 4.97 -12.99
CA LEU A 5 36.67 5.41 -12.37
C LEU A 5 35.69 4.28 -12.50
N ALA A 6 35.31 3.64 -11.39
CA ALA A 6 34.16 2.76 -11.31
C ALA A 6 32.91 3.63 -11.32
N ILE A 7 32.22 3.68 -12.45
CA ILE A 7 30.88 4.28 -12.55
C ILE A 7 29.90 3.29 -11.95
N SER A 8 29.45 3.55 -10.73
CA SER A 8 28.33 2.83 -10.12
C SER A 8 27.07 3.23 -10.89
N THR A 9 26.56 2.36 -11.75
CA THR A 9 25.23 2.50 -12.32
C THR A 9 24.21 2.23 -11.21
N ALA A 10 23.74 3.29 -10.56
CA ALA A 10 22.51 3.20 -9.78
C ALA A 10 21.40 2.85 -10.77
N SER A 11 20.76 1.69 -10.61
CA SER A 11 19.57 1.35 -11.35
C SER A 11 18.52 2.43 -11.05
N ALA A 12 18.21 3.28 -12.02
CA ALA A 12 17.10 4.18 -11.95
C ALA A 12 15.83 3.31 -11.86
N LEU A 13 15.18 3.31 -10.72
CA LEU A 13 13.89 2.68 -10.55
C LEU A 13 12.86 3.65 -11.17
N ALA A 14 12.50 3.39 -12.40
CA ALA A 14 11.64 4.23 -13.21
C ALA A 14 10.16 3.97 -12.92
N GLY A 15 9.74 3.99 -11.67
CA GLY A 15 8.35 3.89 -11.22
C GLY A 15 8.04 4.95 -10.18
N ASP A 16 6.78 5.35 -10.06
CA ASP A 16 6.32 6.32 -9.08
C ASP A 16 6.26 5.68 -7.68
N ALA A 17 7.39 5.78 -6.96
CA ALA A 17 7.58 5.18 -5.66
C ALA A 17 7.21 6.16 -4.54
N ALA A 18 5.98 6.11 -4.04
CA ALA A 18 5.58 6.95 -2.91
C ALA A 18 6.57 6.87 -1.73
N ALA A 19 6.96 8.02 -1.21
CA ALA A 19 7.50 8.15 0.13
C ALA A 19 6.35 8.23 1.14
N ARG A 20 6.63 8.02 2.44
CA ARG A 20 5.62 8.07 3.48
C ARG A 20 6.11 8.81 4.73
N ARG A 21 5.16 9.36 5.47
CA ARG A 21 5.40 10.00 6.77
C ARG A 21 4.24 9.65 7.71
N ILE A 22 4.56 9.08 8.85
CA ILE A 22 3.57 8.84 9.90
C ILE A 22 3.25 10.16 10.61
N ILE A 23 1.96 10.49 10.69
CA ILE A 23 1.47 11.63 11.47
C ILE A 23 1.20 11.17 12.90
N GLY A 24 0.56 10.02 13.08
CA GLY A 24 0.41 9.35 14.37
C GLY A 24 -1.03 9.05 14.75
N PHE A 25 -1.30 8.96 16.06
CA PHE A 25 -2.59 8.55 16.61
C PHE A 25 -3.28 9.68 17.37
N SER A 26 -4.60 9.58 17.50
CA SER A 26 -5.36 10.34 18.48
C SER A 26 -5.04 9.86 19.91
N PRO A 27 -5.26 10.68 20.96
CA PRO A 27 -4.94 10.29 22.34
C PRO A 27 -5.65 9.02 22.81
N ASP A 28 -6.82 8.75 22.27
CA ASP A 28 -7.63 7.58 22.61
C ASP A 28 -7.43 6.39 21.67
N GLY A 29 -6.55 6.53 20.67
CA GLY A 29 -6.26 5.50 19.68
C GLY A 29 -7.35 5.30 18.62
N SER A 30 -8.45 6.06 18.68
CA SER A 30 -9.58 5.87 17.75
C SER A 30 -9.28 6.31 16.32
N TYR A 31 -8.22 7.11 16.11
CA TYR A 31 -7.83 7.60 14.80
C TYR A 31 -6.33 7.48 14.58
N PHE A 32 -5.97 7.18 13.36
CA PHE A 32 -4.59 7.14 12.86
C PHE A 32 -4.47 7.96 11.60
N ALA A 33 -3.32 8.58 11.37
CA ALA A 33 -3.06 9.29 10.12
C ALA A 33 -1.61 9.10 9.65
N PHE A 34 -1.45 9.03 8.33
CA PHE A 34 -0.17 9.07 7.65
C PHE A 34 -0.29 9.83 6.32
N GLU A 35 0.83 10.27 5.80
CA GLU A 35 0.98 10.89 4.49
C GLU A 35 1.78 9.98 3.58
N GLN A 36 1.35 9.84 2.33
CA GLN A 36 2.15 9.30 1.23
C GLN A 36 2.28 10.36 0.14
N TYR A 37 3.46 10.47 -0.48
CA TYR A 37 3.76 11.54 -1.40
C TYR A 37 4.89 11.15 -2.35
N GLY A 38 4.97 11.83 -3.48
CA GLY A 38 5.98 11.62 -4.50
C GLY A 38 5.81 12.55 -5.69
N GLU A 39 6.59 12.31 -6.71
CA GLU A 39 6.48 12.96 -8.02
C GLU A 39 5.90 11.94 -9.00
N LEU A 40 5.03 12.38 -9.90
CA LEU A 40 4.46 11.53 -10.93
C LEU A 40 5.54 11.12 -11.93
N ASP A 41 5.35 9.97 -12.58
CA ASP A 41 6.21 9.44 -13.63
C ASP A 41 7.70 9.39 -13.24
N ALA A 42 7.98 9.00 -11.99
CA ALA A 42 9.34 8.89 -11.43
C ALA A 42 10.18 10.19 -11.56
N GLY A 43 9.52 11.34 -11.57
CA GLY A 43 10.17 12.65 -11.74
C GLY A 43 10.33 13.07 -13.20
N ALA A 44 9.83 12.30 -14.18
CA ALA A 44 9.75 12.75 -15.56
C ALA A 44 8.71 13.86 -15.74
N SER A 45 7.65 13.83 -14.91
CA SER A 45 6.72 14.96 -14.74
C SER A 45 7.19 15.86 -13.59
N ALA A 46 7.07 17.18 -13.75
CA ALA A 46 7.30 18.13 -12.68
C ALA A 46 6.17 18.12 -11.62
N SER A 47 5.15 17.28 -11.79
CA SER A 47 3.96 17.24 -10.95
C SER A 47 4.19 16.38 -9.70
N GLY A 48 4.07 17.03 -8.54
CA GLY A 48 4.06 16.34 -7.26
C GLY A 48 2.65 15.95 -6.83
N TYR A 49 2.55 14.94 -5.96
CA TYR A 49 1.31 14.59 -5.27
C TYR A 49 1.53 14.39 -3.78
N SER A 50 0.46 14.56 -3.02
CA SER A 50 0.39 14.18 -1.61
C SER A 50 -0.99 13.68 -1.26
N GLN A 51 -1.04 12.53 -0.58
CA GLN A 51 -2.23 11.95 -0.04
C GLN A 51 -2.08 11.80 1.48
N ILE A 52 -3.04 12.34 2.24
CA ILE A 52 -3.11 12.15 3.69
C ILE A 52 -4.32 11.27 3.98
N ASP A 53 -4.04 10.10 4.55
CA ASP A 53 -5.03 9.16 5.01
C ASP A 53 -5.29 9.41 6.50
N ILE A 54 -6.55 9.65 6.86
CA ILE A 54 -7.01 9.76 8.25
C ILE A 54 -8.05 8.66 8.42
N ILE A 55 -7.76 7.69 9.29
CA ILE A 55 -8.50 6.44 9.40
C ILE A 55 -9.10 6.32 10.80
N ASP A 56 -10.37 5.92 10.88
CA ASP A 56 -10.99 5.46 12.11
C ASP A 56 -10.53 4.01 12.36
N THR A 57 -9.72 3.81 13.39
CA THR A 57 -9.10 2.51 13.69
C THR A 57 -10.09 1.45 14.18
N ARG A 58 -11.33 1.84 14.46
CA ARG A 58 -12.40 0.94 14.90
C ARG A 58 -13.13 0.28 13.74
N THR A 59 -13.18 0.98 12.60
CA THR A 59 -13.91 0.55 11.39
C THR A 59 -12.99 0.29 10.20
N ASP A 60 -11.72 0.71 10.27
CA ASP A 60 -10.75 0.70 9.17
C ASP A 60 -11.21 1.53 7.95
N GLU A 61 -11.98 2.60 8.21
CA GLU A 61 -12.54 3.47 7.18
C GLU A 61 -11.93 4.88 7.24
N PHE A 62 -11.88 5.54 6.08
CA PHE A 62 -11.43 6.92 6.01
C PHE A 62 -12.40 7.88 6.71
N VAL A 63 -11.86 8.77 7.51
CA VAL A 63 -12.62 9.90 8.07
C VAL A 63 -13.08 10.80 6.91
N GLY A 64 -14.40 10.92 6.76
CA GLY A 64 -14.99 11.62 5.61
C GLY A 64 -15.12 10.78 4.34
N GLY A 65 -14.93 9.46 4.44
CA GLY A 65 -15.21 8.48 3.39
C GLY A 65 -14.14 8.40 2.28
N LYS A 66 -13.11 9.23 2.31
CA LYS A 66 -12.03 9.22 1.32
C LYS A 66 -10.76 9.88 1.86
N PRO A 67 -9.58 9.56 1.28
CA PRO A 67 -8.33 10.24 1.59
C PRO A 67 -8.35 11.71 1.14
N ILE A 68 -7.47 12.51 1.74
CA ILE A 68 -7.20 13.87 1.29
C ILE A 68 -6.09 13.80 0.26
N LEU A 69 -6.46 13.89 -1.02
CA LEU A 69 -5.53 13.81 -2.15
C LEU A 69 -5.36 15.19 -2.78
N VAL A 70 -4.12 15.56 -3.06
CA VAL A 70 -3.71 16.68 -3.89
C VAL A 70 -2.80 16.14 -4.97
N VAL A 71 -3.24 16.26 -6.20
CA VAL A 71 -2.53 15.84 -7.41
C VAL A 71 -3.05 16.70 -8.57
N ASP A 72 -2.21 16.95 -9.54
CA ASP A 72 -2.58 17.54 -10.83
C ASP A 72 -1.94 16.67 -11.90
N GLU A 73 -2.77 15.90 -12.60
CA GLU A 73 -2.35 14.95 -13.64
C GLU A 73 -2.34 15.58 -15.04
N SER A 74 -2.52 16.91 -15.14
CA SER A 74 -2.45 17.60 -16.43
C SER A 74 -1.01 17.65 -16.94
N GLU A 75 -0.82 17.54 -18.26
CA GLU A 75 0.50 17.62 -18.90
C GLU A 75 1.18 18.98 -18.68
N GLU A 76 0.41 20.03 -18.41
CA GLU A 76 0.89 21.38 -18.15
C GLU A 76 1.07 21.65 -16.64
N SER A 77 0.95 20.64 -15.80
CA SER A 77 1.02 20.80 -14.34
C SER A 77 2.37 21.38 -13.90
N THR A 78 2.27 22.40 -13.05
CA THR A 78 3.41 23.00 -12.35
C THR A 78 3.33 22.80 -10.85
N LEU A 79 2.48 21.90 -10.38
CA LEU A 79 2.29 21.59 -8.98
C LEU A 79 3.52 20.87 -8.42
N SER A 80 4.42 21.58 -7.76
CA SER A 80 5.59 20.96 -7.16
C SER A 80 5.21 20.03 -5.99
N LEU A 81 6.08 19.08 -5.68
CA LEU A 81 5.90 18.18 -4.52
C LEU A 81 5.70 18.96 -3.21
N GLU A 82 6.46 20.03 -3.00
CA GLU A 82 6.32 20.88 -1.81
C GLU A 82 4.94 21.54 -1.74
N GLN A 83 4.46 22.08 -2.86
CA GLN A 83 3.13 22.69 -2.95
C GLN A 83 2.02 21.67 -2.73
N ALA A 84 2.11 20.49 -3.33
CA ALA A 84 1.15 19.40 -3.13
C ALA A 84 1.05 19.01 -1.65
N ARG A 85 2.18 18.83 -1.00
CA ARG A 85 2.26 18.50 0.44
C ARG A 85 1.71 19.63 1.32
N ALA A 86 2.05 20.87 1.04
CA ALA A 86 1.53 22.02 1.79
C ALA A 86 -0.01 22.14 1.67
N GLN A 87 -0.54 21.95 0.48
CA GLN A 87 -2.00 21.97 0.27
C GLN A 87 -2.71 20.80 0.95
N ALA A 88 -2.16 19.58 0.85
CA ALA A 88 -2.72 18.41 1.54
C ALA A 88 -2.72 18.62 3.07
N ALA A 89 -1.61 19.10 3.62
CA ALA A 89 -1.51 19.44 5.04
C ALA A 89 -2.53 20.51 5.47
N ALA A 90 -2.68 21.58 4.69
CA ALA A 90 -3.67 22.62 4.98
C ALA A 90 -5.11 22.08 5.03
N ARG A 91 -5.46 21.15 4.13
CA ARG A 91 -6.77 20.48 4.12
C ARG A 91 -6.93 19.49 5.30
N ALA A 92 -5.87 18.83 5.70
CA ALA A 92 -5.90 17.83 6.78
C ALA A 92 -5.90 18.45 8.19
N ASN A 93 -5.21 19.59 8.38
CA ASN A 93 -4.99 20.20 9.68
C ASN A 93 -6.25 20.39 10.53
N PRO A 94 -7.41 20.86 10.01
CA PRO A 94 -8.62 20.99 10.82
C PRO A 94 -9.10 19.64 11.38
N ILE A 95 -8.95 18.56 10.61
CA ILE A 95 -9.37 17.21 11.01
C ILE A 95 -8.37 16.65 12.02
N LEU A 96 -7.06 16.80 11.75
CA LEU A 96 -6.00 16.38 12.67
C LEU A 96 -6.12 17.07 14.03
N ALA A 97 -6.39 18.38 14.03
CA ALA A 97 -6.60 19.15 15.24
C ALA A 97 -7.86 18.71 15.99
N ARG A 98 -8.98 18.50 15.27
CA ARG A 98 -10.24 18.05 15.86
C ARG A 98 -10.09 16.76 16.65
N TYR A 99 -9.31 15.80 16.15
CA TYR A 99 -9.08 14.51 16.80
C TYR A 99 -7.78 14.46 17.60
N ALA A 100 -7.08 15.59 17.73
CA ALA A 100 -5.80 15.71 18.41
C ALA A 100 -4.77 14.65 17.95
N ILE A 101 -4.77 14.35 16.65
CA ILE A 101 -3.83 13.38 16.07
C ILE A 101 -2.43 14.00 16.06
N ALA A 102 -1.46 13.28 16.61
CA ALA A 102 -0.08 13.75 16.73
C ALA A 102 0.86 12.53 16.70
N SER A 103 2.17 12.78 16.73
CA SER A 103 3.20 11.74 16.77
C SER A 103 3.11 10.92 18.06
N ARG A 104 2.25 9.91 18.04
CA ARG A 104 2.04 8.90 19.09
C ARG A 104 2.14 7.52 18.47
N GLY A 105 2.39 6.54 19.31
CA GLY A 105 2.59 5.17 18.88
C GLY A 105 4.07 4.82 18.68
N LYS A 106 4.33 3.53 18.56
CA LYS A 106 5.65 2.97 18.42
C LYS A 106 5.70 2.10 17.15
N GLN A 107 6.72 2.31 16.34
CA GLN A 107 7.01 1.38 15.24
C GLN A 107 7.47 0.06 15.82
N THR A 108 6.82 -1.03 15.42
CA THR A 108 7.08 -2.37 15.95
C THR A 108 7.80 -3.28 14.97
N ALA A 109 7.58 -3.07 13.67
CA ALA A 109 8.34 -3.74 12.62
C ALA A 109 8.51 -2.83 11.41
N SER A 110 9.55 -3.08 10.64
CA SER A 110 9.80 -2.39 9.37
C SER A 110 10.56 -3.31 8.45
N ASP A 111 10.12 -3.40 7.21
CA ASP A 111 10.92 -3.95 6.14
C ASP A 111 11.81 -2.83 5.59
N LYS A 112 13.11 -3.05 5.63
CA LYS A 112 14.09 -2.14 5.02
C LYS A 112 14.11 -2.25 3.50
N PHE A 113 13.45 -3.27 2.98
CA PHE A 113 13.39 -3.56 1.57
C PHE A 113 12.31 -2.72 0.90
N THR A 114 12.69 -1.90 -0.05
CA THR A 114 11.78 -0.93 -0.67
C THR A 114 11.17 -1.40 -1.97
N PHE A 115 11.82 -2.30 -2.69
CA PHE A 115 11.30 -2.91 -3.92
C PHE A 115 11.63 -4.39 -3.92
N PRO A 116 10.70 -5.26 -4.35
CA PRO A 116 11.08 -6.64 -4.64
C PRO A 116 12.21 -6.59 -5.67
N GLY A 117 13.43 -6.98 -5.27
CA GLY A 117 14.47 -7.27 -6.24
C GLY A 117 13.94 -8.33 -7.17
N GLU A 118 14.25 -8.26 -8.43
CA GLU A 118 13.81 -9.14 -9.50
C GLU A 118 12.32 -9.50 -9.45
N MET A 119 11.59 -8.96 -10.38
CA MET A 119 10.21 -9.35 -10.62
C MET A 119 10.16 -10.85 -10.87
N VAL A 120 9.42 -11.57 -10.03
CA VAL A 120 8.82 -12.81 -10.51
C VAL A 120 7.99 -12.39 -11.73
N ALA A 121 8.41 -12.83 -12.91
CA ALA A 121 7.68 -12.56 -14.12
C ALA A 121 6.23 -12.97 -13.91
N TYR A 122 5.29 -12.14 -14.35
CA TYR A 122 3.84 -12.27 -14.14
C TYR A 122 3.20 -13.53 -14.73
N ALA A 123 3.96 -14.53 -15.08
CA ALA A 123 3.55 -15.65 -15.91
C ALA A 123 2.43 -16.52 -15.33
N ASP A 124 2.07 -16.36 -14.03
CA ASP A 124 1.08 -17.27 -13.46
C ASP A 124 0.37 -16.64 -12.24
N ILE A 125 -0.85 -16.13 -12.46
CA ILE A 125 -1.72 -15.60 -11.40
C ILE A 125 -1.93 -16.64 -10.30
N SER A 126 -1.99 -17.93 -10.62
CA SER A 126 -2.16 -18.99 -9.62
C SER A 126 -0.99 -19.08 -8.65
N ARG A 127 0.20 -18.64 -9.06
CA ARG A 127 1.37 -18.55 -8.19
C ARG A 127 1.36 -17.30 -7.29
N LEU A 128 0.75 -16.20 -7.75
CA LEU A 128 0.63 -14.97 -6.94
C LEU A 128 -0.29 -15.18 -5.74
N GLU A 129 -1.32 -16.01 -5.85
CA GLU A 129 -2.21 -16.36 -4.72
C GLU A 129 -1.47 -17.09 -3.59
N GLN A 130 -0.30 -17.66 -3.85
CA GLN A 130 0.45 -18.44 -2.87
C GLN A 130 1.52 -17.61 -2.14
N VAL A 131 1.70 -16.33 -2.49
CA VAL A 131 2.69 -15.49 -1.83
C VAL A 131 2.15 -15.06 -0.47
N SER A 132 2.76 -15.61 0.56
CA SER A 132 2.48 -15.26 1.95
C SER A 132 3.72 -14.66 2.57
N GLN A 133 3.56 -13.52 3.23
CA GLN A 133 4.61 -12.89 4.04
C GLN A 133 4.24 -12.95 5.50
N LYS A 134 5.23 -13.25 6.35
CA LYS A 134 5.06 -13.33 7.80
C LYS A 134 6.10 -12.49 8.51
N TRP A 135 5.63 -11.68 9.43
CA TRP A 135 6.49 -10.97 10.37
C TRP A 135 6.25 -11.43 11.78
N LEU A 136 7.33 -11.66 12.52
CA LEU A 136 7.23 -11.86 13.96
C LEU A 136 6.74 -10.56 14.60
N SER A 137 5.69 -10.66 15.40
CA SER A 137 5.14 -9.54 16.12
C SER A 137 5.91 -9.32 17.42
N PRO A 138 6.47 -8.13 17.65
CA PRO A 138 7.08 -7.78 18.94
C PRO A 138 6.05 -7.63 20.08
N LEU A 139 4.75 -7.69 19.78
CA LEU A 139 3.66 -7.59 20.75
C LEU A 139 3.39 -8.89 21.52
N TYR A 140 4.20 -9.88 21.29
CA TYR A 140 4.03 -11.25 21.79
C TYR A 140 3.71 -11.35 23.30
N GLY A 141 4.38 -10.60 24.14
CA GLY A 141 4.20 -10.67 25.59
C GLY A 141 2.89 -10.04 26.11
N GLU A 142 2.37 -9.04 25.42
CA GLU A 142 1.24 -8.23 25.90
C GLU A 142 -0.09 -8.62 25.26
N THR A 143 -0.07 -9.00 23.98
CA THR A 143 -1.29 -9.25 23.20
C THR A 143 -1.52 -10.71 22.84
N GLY A 144 -0.52 -11.58 23.00
CA GLY A 144 -0.57 -12.97 22.55
C GLY A 144 -0.41 -13.14 21.03
N ILE A 145 -0.19 -12.04 20.30
CA ILE A 145 0.05 -12.04 18.87
C ILE A 145 1.51 -12.40 18.62
N SER A 146 1.75 -13.46 17.85
CA SER A 146 3.09 -13.90 17.47
C SER A 146 3.50 -13.45 16.09
N THR A 147 2.55 -13.29 15.18
CA THR A 147 2.84 -13.09 13.76
C THR A 147 1.80 -12.18 13.11
N ILE A 148 2.27 -11.30 12.24
CA ILE A 148 1.47 -10.57 11.25
C ILE A 148 1.66 -11.31 9.93
N GLN A 149 0.58 -11.77 9.33
CA GLN A 149 0.60 -12.49 8.06
C GLN A 149 -0.18 -11.74 6.99
N LEU A 150 0.44 -11.56 5.83
CA LEU A 150 -0.17 -11.07 4.60
C LEU A 150 -0.21 -12.21 3.59
N ASP A 151 -1.40 -12.51 3.10
CA ASP A 151 -1.65 -13.45 2.02
C ASP A 151 -2.19 -12.70 0.82
N GLN A 152 -1.62 -12.90 -0.37
CA GLN A 152 -2.21 -12.39 -1.60
C GLN A 152 -3.32 -13.33 -2.04
N ILE A 153 -4.45 -12.76 -2.48
CA ILE A 153 -5.66 -13.48 -2.87
C ILE A 153 -6.23 -12.90 -4.16
N LEU A 154 -6.96 -13.70 -4.93
CA LEU A 154 -7.75 -13.17 -6.04
C LEU A 154 -9.12 -12.72 -5.54
N ALA A 155 -9.51 -11.51 -5.91
CA ALA A 155 -10.80 -10.94 -5.60
C ALA A 155 -11.47 -10.38 -6.86
N THR A 156 -12.77 -10.08 -6.80
CA THR A 156 -13.44 -9.35 -7.87
C THR A 156 -12.87 -7.95 -8.01
N SER A 157 -12.91 -7.37 -9.21
CA SER A 157 -12.45 -6.00 -9.44
C SER A 157 -13.52 -5.19 -10.14
N THR A 158 -13.62 -3.92 -9.77
CA THR A 158 -14.43 -2.93 -10.48
C THR A 158 -13.68 -2.28 -11.64
N ALA A 159 -12.35 -2.50 -11.74
CA ALA A 159 -11.54 -2.12 -12.87
C ALA A 159 -11.31 -3.31 -13.78
N ASP A 160 -11.23 -3.06 -15.09
CA ASP A 160 -10.77 -4.07 -16.03
C ASP A 160 -9.26 -4.21 -15.93
N CYS A 161 -8.83 -5.23 -15.22
CA CYS A 161 -7.42 -5.56 -15.05
C CYS A 161 -6.93 -6.67 -15.99
N SER A 162 -7.73 -7.08 -16.96
CA SER A 162 -7.39 -8.17 -17.89
C SER A 162 -6.12 -7.88 -18.68
N ALA A 163 -5.95 -6.67 -19.18
CA ALA A 163 -4.75 -6.27 -19.91
C ALA A 163 -3.45 -6.39 -19.09
N SER A 164 -3.53 -6.17 -17.78
CA SER A 164 -2.36 -6.32 -16.88
C SER A 164 -1.92 -7.78 -16.71
N PHE A 165 -2.77 -8.72 -17.10
CA PHE A 165 -2.51 -10.16 -17.02
C PHE A 165 -2.13 -10.76 -18.39
N ASP A 166 -2.59 -10.17 -19.49
CA ASP A 166 -2.36 -10.69 -20.85
C ASP A 166 -0.96 -10.37 -21.39
N GLU A 167 -0.38 -9.21 -21.03
CA GLU A 167 1.00 -8.87 -21.40
C GLU A 167 2.05 -9.83 -20.82
N ALA A 168 1.73 -10.50 -19.74
CA ALA A 168 2.61 -11.50 -19.12
C ALA A 168 2.67 -12.83 -19.91
N GLN A 169 1.73 -13.09 -20.79
CA GLN A 169 1.66 -14.34 -21.60
C GLN A 169 2.15 -14.18 -23.03
N SER A 170 2.39 -12.96 -23.53
CA SER A 170 2.75 -12.73 -24.94
C SER A 170 4.25 -12.80 -25.25
N GLY A 171 5.00 -13.65 -24.55
CA GLY A 171 6.26 -14.19 -25.04
C GLY A 171 5.97 -15.25 -26.11
N ASP A 172 5.96 -14.84 -27.40
CA ASP A 172 5.92 -15.71 -28.56
C ASP A 172 4.73 -16.69 -28.71
N GLN A 173 3.53 -16.18 -28.99
CA GLN A 173 2.63 -16.79 -30.02
C GLN A 173 1.34 -15.95 -30.12
N ALA A 174 1.29 -15.10 -31.14
CA ALA A 174 0.03 -14.52 -31.59
C ALA A 174 -0.81 -15.63 -32.23
N LEU A 175 -1.79 -16.15 -31.50
CA LEU A 175 -2.90 -16.92 -32.12
C LEU A 175 -4.09 -15.97 -32.27
N GLN A 176 -4.35 -15.60 -33.51
CA GLN A 176 -5.62 -15.02 -33.96
C GLN A 176 -6.75 -16.01 -33.68
N GLY A 177 -7.81 -15.55 -33.04
CA GLY A 177 -9.05 -16.32 -32.98
C GLY A 177 -10.04 -15.86 -31.93
N ASP A 178 -11.08 -15.24 -32.43
CA ASP A 178 -12.46 -15.22 -31.91
C ASP A 178 -12.84 -14.36 -30.71
N GLU A 179 -13.87 -13.55 -31.00
CA GLU A 179 -14.59 -12.66 -30.10
C GLU A 179 -14.84 -13.29 -28.74
N ALA A 180 -14.31 -12.64 -27.71
CA ALA A 180 -14.63 -12.96 -26.31
C ALA A 180 -16.14 -12.75 -26.08
N PRO A 181 -16.83 -13.68 -25.40
CA PRO A 181 -18.23 -13.51 -25.05
C PRO A 181 -18.40 -12.28 -24.17
N GLN A 182 -19.37 -11.43 -24.52
CA GLN A 182 -19.84 -10.31 -23.68
C GLN A 182 -20.50 -10.85 -22.40
N GLY A 183 -19.70 -11.34 -21.46
CA GLY A 183 -20.09 -11.73 -20.12
C GLY A 183 -19.65 -10.65 -19.15
N ASP A 184 -20.41 -10.52 -18.09
CA ASP A 184 -20.27 -9.62 -16.94
C ASP A 184 -18.82 -9.12 -16.73
N LYS A 185 -18.59 -7.79 -16.91
CA LYS A 185 -17.28 -7.12 -16.90
C LYS A 185 -16.62 -7.06 -15.51
N THR A 186 -17.01 -7.89 -14.57
CA THR A 186 -16.32 -8.02 -13.29
C THR A 186 -15.06 -8.85 -13.48
N GLY A 187 -13.96 -8.16 -13.76
CA GLY A 187 -12.64 -8.77 -13.81
C GLY A 187 -12.21 -9.29 -12.44
N LYS A 188 -11.17 -10.09 -12.41
CA LYS A 188 -10.44 -10.44 -11.18
C LYS A 188 -9.23 -9.54 -11.06
N ALA A 189 -8.87 -9.20 -9.82
CA ALA A 189 -7.63 -8.49 -9.51
C ALA A 189 -6.98 -9.11 -8.28
N LEU A 190 -5.69 -8.87 -8.15
CA LEU A 190 -4.95 -9.25 -6.96
C LEU A 190 -5.38 -8.37 -5.79
N GLY A 191 -5.87 -8.99 -4.75
CA GLY A 191 -6.16 -8.41 -3.45
C GLY A 191 -5.25 -9.01 -2.38
N PHE A 192 -5.53 -8.70 -1.11
CA PHE A 192 -4.81 -9.29 0.01
C PHE A 192 -5.72 -9.55 1.21
N ARG A 193 -5.25 -10.47 2.06
CA ARG A 193 -5.76 -10.68 3.40
C ARG A 193 -4.63 -10.41 4.40
N LEU A 194 -4.95 -9.69 5.46
CA LEU A 194 -4.04 -9.41 6.56
C LEU A 194 -4.60 -10.00 7.84
N SER A 195 -3.84 -10.87 8.49
CA SER A 195 -4.25 -11.53 9.72
C SER A 195 -3.18 -11.47 10.80
N LEU A 196 -3.65 -11.48 12.03
CA LEU A 196 -2.84 -11.66 13.23
C LEU A 196 -2.92 -13.13 13.65
N GLN A 197 -1.77 -13.74 13.93
CA GLN A 197 -1.69 -15.14 14.36
C GLN A 197 -1.24 -15.24 15.81
N GLY A 198 -1.79 -16.20 16.51
CA GLY A 198 -1.35 -16.61 17.85
C GLY A 198 -0.12 -17.52 17.81
N GLN A 199 0.34 -17.97 18.97
CA GLN A 199 1.48 -18.86 19.13
C GLN A 199 1.33 -20.22 18.42
N ASP A 200 0.09 -20.67 18.32
CA ASP A 200 -0.24 -21.94 17.67
C ASP A 200 -0.26 -21.82 16.12
N GLY A 201 0.10 -20.65 15.60
CA GLY A 201 0.10 -20.35 14.17
C GLY A 201 -1.28 -20.24 13.54
N LYS A 202 -2.35 -20.30 14.35
CA LYS A 202 -3.70 -20.14 13.85
C LYS A 202 -4.07 -18.67 13.76
N PRO A 203 -4.91 -18.27 12.78
CA PRO A 203 -5.44 -16.92 12.72
C PRO A 203 -6.17 -16.57 14.03
N PHE A 204 -5.68 -15.54 14.68
CA PHE A 204 -6.29 -14.99 15.88
C PHE A 204 -7.36 -13.96 15.52
N LYS A 205 -7.05 -13.14 14.51
CA LYS A 205 -7.92 -12.09 14.00
C LYS A 205 -7.56 -11.75 12.57
N THR A 206 -8.54 -11.67 11.68
CA THR A 206 -8.39 -11.04 10.37
C THR A 206 -8.63 -9.54 10.52
N LEU A 207 -7.63 -8.74 10.18
CA LEU A 207 -7.72 -7.29 10.17
C LEU A 207 -8.37 -6.79 8.89
N HIS A 208 -8.01 -7.41 7.76
CA HIS A 208 -8.49 -7.02 6.44
C HIS A 208 -8.58 -8.24 5.51
N GLU A 209 -9.58 -8.25 4.66
CA GLU A 209 -9.69 -9.21 3.55
C GLU A 209 -10.45 -8.56 2.39
N ASP A 210 -9.80 -8.48 1.24
CA ASP A 210 -10.42 -7.96 0.03
C ASP A 210 -11.49 -8.92 -0.50
N LYS A 211 -12.73 -8.51 -0.45
CA LYS A 211 -13.83 -9.16 -1.17
C LYS A 211 -13.93 -8.66 -2.61
N ALA A 212 -13.58 -7.39 -2.78
CA ALA A 212 -13.46 -6.74 -4.07
C ALA A 212 -12.32 -5.73 -4.02
N VAL A 213 -11.55 -5.65 -5.12
CA VAL A 213 -10.49 -4.66 -5.27
C VAL A 213 -11.08 -3.43 -5.96
N PRO A 214 -11.07 -2.26 -5.31
CA PRO A 214 -11.60 -1.04 -5.91
C PRO A 214 -10.72 -0.56 -7.06
N GLY A 215 -11.32 0.05 -8.10
CA GLY A 215 -10.61 0.58 -9.25
C GLY A 215 -9.52 1.60 -8.91
N SER A 216 -9.67 2.31 -7.78
CA SER A 216 -8.65 3.23 -7.26
C SER A 216 -7.31 2.56 -6.87
N ARG A 217 -7.27 1.22 -6.81
CA ARG A 217 -6.02 0.49 -6.62
C ARG A 217 -5.24 0.22 -7.90
N ASN A 218 -5.76 0.63 -9.06
CA ASN A 218 -5.06 0.57 -10.36
C ASN A 218 -4.39 -0.78 -10.64
N CYS A 219 -5.18 -1.85 -10.69
CA CYS A 219 -4.75 -3.21 -11.03
C CYS A 219 -3.46 -3.64 -10.31
N PRO A 220 -3.54 -3.94 -9.02
CA PRO A 220 -2.36 -4.31 -8.25
C PRO A 220 -1.66 -5.54 -8.82
N THR A 221 -0.34 -5.50 -8.83
CA THR A 221 0.51 -6.58 -9.32
C THR A 221 1.17 -7.36 -8.18
N SER A 222 1.30 -6.75 -7.02
CA SER A 222 1.73 -7.42 -5.79
C SER A 222 1.45 -6.56 -4.57
N TYR A 223 1.51 -7.21 -3.40
CA TYR A 223 1.48 -6.57 -2.10
C TYR A 223 2.62 -7.05 -1.24
N SER A 224 3.11 -6.20 -0.34
CA SER A 224 4.08 -6.59 0.68
C SER A 224 3.90 -5.81 1.97
N LEU A 225 4.28 -6.42 3.08
CA LEU A 225 4.34 -5.73 4.35
C LEU A 225 5.42 -4.64 4.31
N SER A 226 5.14 -3.47 4.86
CA SER A 226 6.09 -2.35 4.93
C SER A 226 6.48 -2.03 6.36
N GLU A 227 5.53 -1.69 7.19
CA GLU A 227 5.75 -1.26 8.57
C GLU A 227 4.54 -1.63 9.42
N SER A 228 4.78 -1.81 10.71
CA SER A 228 3.70 -1.89 11.69
C SER A 228 3.95 -0.95 12.85
N TYR A 229 2.85 -0.44 13.38
CA TYR A 229 2.82 0.51 14.48
C TYR A 229 1.84 0.04 15.54
N GLU A 230 2.16 0.33 16.78
CA GLU A 230 1.31 0.08 17.92
C GLU A 230 1.13 1.35 18.73
N TYR A 231 -0.07 1.51 19.24
CA TYR A 231 -0.37 2.50 20.26
C TYR A 231 -1.31 1.91 21.30
N THR A 232 -0.91 1.98 22.56
CA THR A 232 -1.74 1.54 23.70
C THR A 232 -2.22 2.78 24.46
N PRO A 233 -3.45 3.25 24.23
CA PRO A 233 -4.03 4.33 25.01
C PRO A 233 -4.25 3.88 26.45
N SER A 234 -4.17 4.83 27.41
CA SER A 234 -4.40 4.51 28.82
C SER A 234 -5.79 3.90 29.04
N GLY A 235 -5.84 2.71 29.63
CA GLY A 235 -7.08 2.01 29.95
C GLY A 235 -7.84 1.44 28.77
N LYS A 236 -7.24 1.38 27.58
CA LYS A 236 -7.85 0.83 26.36
C LYS A 236 -7.00 -0.28 25.74
N PRO A 237 -7.59 -1.14 24.90
CA PRO A 237 -6.82 -2.10 24.12
C PRO A 237 -5.81 -1.43 23.20
N ALA A 238 -4.71 -2.13 22.94
CA ALA A 238 -3.72 -1.70 21.95
C ALA A 238 -4.34 -1.65 20.54
N VAL A 239 -3.98 -0.62 19.80
CA VAL A 239 -4.32 -0.43 18.39
C VAL A 239 -3.10 -0.78 17.57
N ILE A 240 -3.30 -1.59 16.53
CA ILE A 240 -2.28 -1.97 15.56
C ILE A 240 -2.59 -1.31 14.23
N VAL A 241 -1.56 -0.81 13.59
CA VAL A 241 -1.60 -0.34 12.20
C VAL A 241 -0.52 -1.07 11.43
N VAL A 242 -0.88 -1.63 10.30
CA VAL A 242 0.06 -2.27 9.37
C VAL A 242 0.01 -1.51 8.05
N LEU A 243 1.14 -0.97 7.62
CA LEU A 243 1.28 -0.41 6.29
C LEU A 243 1.63 -1.54 5.31
N VAL A 244 0.80 -1.69 4.31
CA VAL A 244 0.97 -2.63 3.20
C VAL A 244 1.38 -1.82 1.97
N GLN A 245 2.47 -2.22 1.32
CA GLN A 245 2.86 -1.69 0.02
C GLN A 245 2.01 -2.35 -1.04
N ARG A 246 1.39 -1.55 -1.89
CA ARG A 246 0.73 -1.97 -3.11
C ARG A 246 1.58 -1.58 -4.29
N PHE A 247 1.85 -2.51 -5.17
CA PHE A 247 2.54 -2.27 -6.44
C PHE A 247 1.56 -2.39 -7.59
N SER A 248 1.68 -1.53 -8.58
CA SER A 248 0.94 -1.58 -9.84
C SER A 248 1.89 -1.29 -11.00
N GLN A 249 1.46 -1.57 -12.22
CA GLN A 249 2.22 -1.20 -13.42
C GLN A 249 2.22 0.33 -13.54
N GLY A 250 3.40 0.91 -13.69
CA GLY A 250 3.62 2.32 -14.03
C GLY A 250 4.20 2.47 -15.42
N PHE A 251 4.53 3.70 -15.83
CA PHE A 251 4.98 4.03 -17.18
C PHE A 251 6.30 3.33 -17.55
N GLU A 252 7.33 3.41 -16.72
CA GLU A 252 8.65 2.81 -16.99
C GLU A 252 9.09 1.84 -15.88
N GLY A 253 8.15 1.42 -15.03
CA GLY A 253 8.45 0.56 -13.90
C GLY A 253 7.23 0.32 -13.05
N ARG A 254 7.43 -0.04 -11.79
CA ARG A 254 6.33 -0.27 -10.86
C ARG A 254 6.06 0.95 -10.02
N ASP A 255 4.81 1.34 -9.97
CA ASP A 255 4.34 2.29 -9.00
C ASP A 255 4.17 1.63 -7.63
N ARG A 256 4.49 2.35 -6.58
CA ARG A 256 4.28 1.95 -5.21
C ARG A 256 3.39 2.95 -4.48
N ARG A 257 2.37 2.42 -3.81
CA ARG A 257 1.52 3.16 -2.88
C ARG A 257 1.37 2.39 -1.57
N PHE A 258 0.90 3.06 -0.54
CA PHE A 258 0.69 2.46 0.77
C PHE A 258 -0.79 2.38 1.10
N ILE A 259 -1.18 1.29 1.75
CA ILE A 259 -2.48 1.07 2.35
C ILE A 259 -2.24 0.85 3.84
N ALA A 260 -2.89 1.64 4.69
CA ALA A 260 -2.90 1.34 6.11
C ALA A 260 -4.08 0.44 6.43
N VAL A 261 -3.82 -0.63 7.13
CA VAL A 261 -4.83 -1.51 7.73
C VAL A 261 -4.76 -1.33 9.23
N THR A 262 -5.90 -1.04 9.85
CA THR A 262 -5.97 -0.71 11.26
C THR A 262 -6.87 -1.68 12.02
N GLY A 263 -6.64 -1.83 13.31
CA GLY A 263 -7.51 -2.61 14.17
C GLY A 263 -7.03 -2.68 15.61
N GLN A 264 -7.92 -3.13 16.49
CA GLN A 264 -7.54 -3.42 17.87
C GLN A 264 -6.84 -4.77 17.93
N ALA A 265 -5.84 -4.89 18.83
CA ALA A 265 -5.09 -6.12 19.04
C ALA A 265 -5.93 -7.24 19.70
N ARG A 266 -7.07 -6.87 20.29
CA ARG A 266 -8.05 -7.78 20.90
C ARG A 266 -9.47 -7.32 20.63
#